data_f330e15daae3c94125ec69a1cb753e26
#
_entry.id   f330e15daae3c94125ec69a1cb753e26
#
_cell.length_a   1.000
_cell.length_b   1.000
_cell.length_c   1.000
_cell.angle_alpha   90.00
_cell.angle_beta   90.00
_cell.angle_gamma   90.00
#
_symmetry.space_group_name_H-M   'P 1'
#
loop_
_entity.id
_entity.type
_entity.pdbx_description
1 polymer ?
#
loop_
_entity_poly.entity_id
_entity_poly.type
_entity_poly.pdbx_seq_one_letter_code
_entity_poly.pdbx_strand_id
1 'polypeptide(L)'
;MEKMENNYPQMPNGLLLTEEFKKAYDLLEHTKEFVFLTGDAGSGKTTFLKWWLSNTSKKTVVLSPTGMGAVNLLPIKASTVHKFFKFGNKPLFTSNIPRLSSQKYKENRQLYLNVDTIIIDECSMVSSMMMQAIDDFYRINFDSDEPFGGKQIVLVGDMAQLPPVIGSDAERQYTKDRFGGKYFFYANIFKEVSIKFVEFTEIFRQNDPEFIGYLNKIRTGTITQSDIIKLNDIFTSNKVSDDAMVISFRNDVVDMINDYKLNEIKAEDVFLYSSINGFFNPKSCPVKEITRVRPGCRIMCRNNDKEERWVNGTIAKFVKKINDDKIMIELEGGDKQIMEKVEFTDSKFEYNSKTGEIEAKETSSMTCFPIVVSYAMTAHKSQGITLDEVKIDIGKGAFDTGQLYVALSRCRSMRGIQLISNMSIRDVKVDDKIYEFYKKMRENNGVL
;
A
#
# COMPACT_ATOMS: atom_id res chain seq x y z
N MET A 1 22.37 27.01 22.81
CA MET A 1 21.66 25.84 22.21
C MET A 1 20.48 26.27 21.33
N GLU A 2 20.60 27.37 20.59
CA GLU A 2 19.47 27.97 19.82
C GLU A 2 19.75 28.15 18.32
N LYS A 3 20.65 27.36 17.71
CA LYS A 3 21.01 27.48 16.29
C LYS A 3 20.86 26.20 15.45
N MET A 4 20.20 25.14 15.94
CA MET A 4 20.04 23.88 15.19
C MET A 4 18.60 23.61 14.67
N GLU A 5 17.63 24.49 14.91
CA GLU A 5 16.24 24.23 14.52
C GLU A 5 15.89 24.56 13.05
N ASN A 6 16.80 25.10 12.25
CA ASN A 6 16.48 25.58 10.89
C ASN A 6 17.06 24.75 9.73
N ASN A 7 17.48 23.50 9.95
CA ASN A 7 18.09 22.69 8.89
C ASN A 7 17.13 21.73 8.15
N TYR A 8 15.87 21.67 8.54
CA TYR A 8 14.90 20.80 7.89
C TYR A 8 13.90 21.63 7.08
N PRO A 9 13.43 21.10 5.92
CA PRO A 9 12.36 21.75 5.17
C PRO A 9 11.09 21.91 6.01
N GLN A 10 10.30 22.93 5.70
CA GLN A 10 9.04 23.15 6.41
C GLN A 10 8.08 21.98 6.19
N MET A 11 7.50 21.46 7.27
CA MET A 11 6.46 20.44 7.20
C MET A 11 5.18 21.01 6.59
N PRO A 12 4.42 20.20 5.84
CA PRO A 12 3.09 20.60 5.38
C PRO A 12 2.17 20.96 6.57
N ASN A 13 1.23 21.86 6.33
CA ASN A 13 0.31 22.47 7.28
C ASN A 13 -0.02 21.63 8.53
N GLY A 14 0.47 22.08 9.69
CA GLY A 14 0.07 21.58 11.01
C GLY A 14 0.68 20.24 11.46
N LEU A 15 1.59 19.66 10.69
CA LEU A 15 2.29 18.43 11.07
C LEU A 15 3.51 18.75 11.93
N LEU A 16 3.67 18.02 13.04
CA LEU A 16 4.84 18.13 13.90
C LEU A 16 6.03 17.39 13.27
N LEU A 17 7.17 18.05 13.23
CA LEU A 17 8.45 17.44 12.89
C LEU A 17 8.98 16.67 14.12
N THR A 18 8.67 15.38 14.21
CA THR A 18 9.11 14.54 15.33
C THR A 18 10.61 14.22 15.24
N GLU A 19 11.21 13.77 16.33
CA GLU A 19 12.62 13.35 16.33
C GLU A 19 12.86 12.16 15.41
N GLU A 20 11.89 11.25 15.32
CA GLU A 20 11.97 10.12 14.38
C GLU A 20 11.92 10.58 12.92
N PHE A 21 11.13 11.64 12.61
CA PHE A 21 11.11 12.23 11.26
C PHE A 21 12.44 12.90 10.92
N LYS A 22 13.06 13.61 11.86
CA LYS A 22 14.40 14.19 11.68
C LYS A 22 15.43 13.10 11.42
N LYS A 23 15.46 12.06 12.28
CA LYS A 23 16.36 10.91 12.12
C LYS A 23 16.19 10.22 10.76
N ALA A 24 14.92 10.00 10.34
CA ALA A 24 14.62 9.41 9.05
C ALA A 24 15.09 10.31 7.90
N TYR A 25 14.85 11.62 7.98
CA TYR A 25 15.31 12.59 6.99
C TYR A 25 16.83 12.55 6.82
N ASP A 26 17.56 12.61 7.92
CA ASP A 26 19.02 12.61 7.90
C ASP A 26 19.59 11.32 7.27
N LEU A 27 19.01 10.17 7.60
CA LEU A 27 19.42 8.90 7.01
C LEU A 27 19.12 8.85 5.51
N LEU A 28 17.95 9.32 5.09
CA LEU A 28 17.55 9.27 3.69
C LEU A 28 18.32 10.29 2.85
N GLU A 29 18.50 11.51 3.34
CA GLU A 29 19.10 12.61 2.57
C GLU A 29 20.64 12.55 2.58
N HIS A 30 21.25 12.32 3.74
CA HIS A 30 22.66 12.53 3.93
C HIS A 30 23.51 11.25 3.92
N THR A 31 22.86 10.07 3.78
CA THR A 31 23.58 8.78 3.75
C THR A 31 23.19 7.92 2.54
N LYS A 32 23.90 6.81 2.36
CA LYS A 32 23.52 5.72 1.45
C LYS A 32 23.12 4.44 2.21
N GLU A 33 22.88 4.56 3.51
CA GLU A 33 22.50 3.44 4.35
C GLU A 33 21.17 2.81 3.89
N PHE A 34 21.05 1.52 4.06
CA PHE A 34 19.76 0.84 3.90
C PHE A 34 18.89 1.17 5.10
N VAL A 35 17.65 1.58 4.84
CA VAL A 35 16.77 2.09 5.89
C VAL A 35 15.45 1.33 5.90
N PHE A 36 15.01 0.90 7.07
CA PHE A 36 13.66 0.40 7.29
C PHE A 36 12.89 1.39 8.16
N LEU A 37 11.92 2.05 7.53
CA LEU A 37 10.99 2.97 8.17
C LEU A 37 9.70 2.22 8.50
N THR A 38 9.39 2.08 9.77
CA THR A 38 8.20 1.36 10.22
C THR A 38 7.40 2.18 11.22
N GLY A 39 6.35 1.61 11.73
CA GLY A 39 5.43 2.18 12.72
C GLY A 39 4.03 1.65 12.50
N ASP A 40 3.16 1.84 13.46
CA ASP A 40 1.78 1.37 13.45
C ASP A 40 0.96 1.95 12.30
N ALA A 41 -0.21 1.37 12.05
CA ALA A 41 -1.15 1.94 11.10
C ALA A 41 -1.55 3.36 11.52
N GLY A 42 -1.33 4.36 10.66
CA GLY A 42 -1.61 5.76 10.98
C GLY A 42 -0.46 6.54 11.62
N SER A 43 0.75 6.00 11.68
CA SER A 43 1.94 6.69 12.23
C SER A 43 2.59 7.70 11.28
N GLY A 44 1.95 8.07 10.17
CA GLY A 44 2.44 9.14 9.30
C GLY A 44 3.52 8.74 8.28
N LYS A 45 3.81 7.45 8.08
CA LYS A 45 4.83 6.96 7.11
C LYS A 45 4.67 7.56 5.72
N THR A 46 3.49 7.47 5.15
CA THR A 46 3.21 8.00 3.81
C THR A 46 3.31 9.53 3.76
N THR A 47 2.93 10.21 4.84
CA THR A 47 3.04 11.67 4.96
C THR A 47 4.50 12.10 5.00
N PHE A 48 5.32 11.43 5.82
CA PHE A 48 6.76 11.64 5.87
C PHE A 48 7.39 11.41 4.49
N LEU A 49 7.04 10.31 3.83
CA LEU A 49 7.58 9.98 2.51
C LEU A 49 7.25 11.06 1.48
N LYS A 50 6.00 11.53 1.43
CA LYS A 50 5.59 12.64 0.53
C LYS A 50 6.38 13.91 0.83
N TRP A 51 6.52 14.26 2.09
CA TRP A 51 7.29 15.44 2.51
C TRP A 51 8.77 15.32 2.11
N TRP A 52 9.43 14.20 2.38
CA TRP A 52 10.82 14.01 2.00
C TRP A 52 11.02 14.06 0.47
N LEU A 53 10.17 13.39 -0.29
CA LEU A 53 10.21 13.36 -1.75
C LEU A 53 10.03 14.76 -2.39
N SER A 54 9.30 15.65 -1.72
CA SER A 54 9.13 17.03 -2.20
C SER A 54 10.35 17.91 -1.92
N ASN A 55 11.32 17.44 -1.13
CA ASN A 55 12.46 18.24 -0.67
C ASN A 55 13.82 17.61 -0.98
N THR A 56 13.86 16.36 -1.45
CA THR A 56 15.12 15.68 -1.75
C THR A 56 15.68 16.08 -3.11
N SER A 57 17.01 16.13 -3.22
CA SER A 57 17.74 16.27 -4.48
C SER A 57 18.16 14.92 -5.07
N LYS A 58 17.94 13.81 -4.36
CA LYS A 58 18.31 12.47 -4.82
C LYS A 58 17.41 11.98 -5.97
N LYS A 59 18.01 11.32 -6.94
CA LYS A 59 17.27 10.65 -8.03
C LYS A 59 16.59 9.41 -7.48
N THR A 60 15.31 9.56 -7.18
CA THR A 60 14.55 8.57 -6.42
C THR A 60 13.48 7.90 -7.26
N VAL A 61 13.31 6.60 -7.09
CA VAL A 61 12.16 5.86 -7.59
C VAL A 61 11.36 5.30 -6.43
N VAL A 62 10.04 5.37 -6.55
CA VAL A 62 9.11 4.84 -5.55
C VAL A 62 8.40 3.63 -6.12
N LEU A 63 8.53 2.51 -5.43
CA LEU A 63 8.02 1.22 -5.84
C LEU A 63 7.08 0.65 -4.79
N SER A 64 6.18 -0.23 -5.22
CA SER A 64 5.34 -1.03 -4.33
C SER A 64 5.27 -2.48 -4.82
N PRO A 65 5.11 -3.47 -3.94
CA PRO A 65 4.93 -4.85 -4.36
C PRO A 65 3.62 -5.07 -5.14
N THR A 66 2.62 -4.19 -4.95
CA THR A 66 1.30 -4.32 -5.58
C THR A 66 0.91 -3.08 -6.38
N GLY A 67 0.05 -3.25 -7.42
CA GLY A 67 -0.49 -2.13 -8.19
C GLY A 67 -1.31 -1.16 -7.34
N MET A 68 -2.05 -1.66 -6.36
CA MET A 68 -2.84 -0.83 -5.44
C MET A 68 -1.95 0.03 -4.55
N GLY A 69 -0.85 -0.51 -4.03
CA GLY A 69 0.13 0.26 -3.27
C GLY A 69 0.70 1.43 -4.07
N ALA A 70 1.03 1.20 -5.35
CA ALA A 70 1.52 2.26 -6.23
C ALA A 70 0.48 3.38 -6.45
N VAL A 71 -0.80 3.05 -6.56
CA VAL A 71 -1.90 4.04 -6.72
C VAL A 71 -2.12 4.86 -5.43
N ASN A 72 -1.96 4.26 -4.26
CA ASN A 72 -2.15 4.95 -2.98
C ASN A 72 -1.11 6.06 -2.73
N LEU A 73 -0.01 6.06 -3.47
CA LEU A 73 1.05 7.07 -3.38
C LEU A 73 0.79 8.33 -4.21
N LEU A 74 -0.28 8.39 -5.01
CA LEU A 74 -0.59 9.58 -5.80
C LEU A 74 -0.63 10.86 -4.93
N PRO A 75 -0.12 12.01 -5.43
CA PRO A 75 0.32 12.30 -6.79
C PRO A 75 1.76 11.86 -7.14
N ILE A 76 2.45 11.16 -6.25
CA ILE A 76 3.79 10.63 -6.51
C ILE A 76 3.69 9.58 -7.63
N LYS A 77 4.51 9.72 -8.66
CA LYS A 77 4.61 8.70 -9.71
C LYS A 77 5.32 7.47 -9.15
N ALA A 78 4.56 6.45 -8.81
CA ALA A 78 5.06 5.18 -8.31
C ALA A 78 4.82 4.06 -9.33
N SER A 79 5.58 2.98 -9.22
CA SER A 79 5.47 1.80 -10.07
C SER A 79 5.47 0.53 -9.21
N THR A 80 5.11 -0.60 -9.80
CA THR A 80 5.34 -1.87 -9.12
C THR A 80 6.80 -2.31 -9.26
N VAL A 81 7.30 -3.04 -8.26
CA VAL A 81 8.64 -3.67 -8.32
C VAL A 81 8.81 -4.49 -9.59
N HIS A 82 7.82 -5.35 -9.92
CA HIS A 82 7.85 -6.18 -11.11
C HIS A 82 8.00 -5.37 -12.40
N LYS A 83 7.28 -4.26 -12.51
CA LYS A 83 7.33 -3.43 -13.70
C LYS A 83 8.64 -2.67 -13.81
N PHE A 84 9.12 -2.09 -12.73
CA PHE A 84 10.39 -1.35 -12.72
C PHE A 84 11.55 -2.25 -13.14
N PHE A 85 11.71 -3.41 -12.49
CA PHE A 85 12.77 -4.36 -12.79
C PHE A 85 12.47 -5.30 -13.98
N LYS A 86 11.32 -5.11 -14.64
CA LYS A 86 10.88 -5.96 -15.76
C LYS A 86 10.79 -7.45 -15.43
N PHE A 87 10.50 -7.72 -14.17
CA PHE A 87 10.22 -9.07 -13.73
C PHE A 87 8.94 -9.57 -14.40
N GLY A 88 9.03 -10.74 -15.05
CA GLY A 88 7.87 -11.36 -15.69
C GLY A 88 6.91 -11.99 -14.66
N ASN A 89 5.89 -12.68 -15.18
CA ASN A 89 4.91 -13.41 -14.34
C ASN A 89 5.44 -14.75 -13.82
N LYS A 90 6.71 -15.08 -14.07
CA LYS A 90 7.36 -16.29 -13.55
C LYS A 90 7.88 -16.07 -12.15
N PRO A 91 8.01 -17.14 -11.34
CA PRO A 91 8.67 -17.06 -10.04
C PRO A 91 10.05 -16.40 -10.16
N LEU A 92 10.40 -15.56 -9.19
CA LEU A 92 11.63 -14.75 -9.21
C LEU A 92 12.85 -15.57 -8.77
N PHE A 93 13.06 -16.73 -9.41
CA PHE A 93 14.32 -17.47 -9.26
C PHE A 93 15.44 -16.72 -9.96
N THR A 94 16.66 -16.83 -9.46
CA THR A 94 17.84 -16.17 -10.05
C THR A 94 17.98 -16.43 -11.56
N SER A 95 17.61 -17.63 -12.02
CA SER A 95 17.59 -18.00 -13.44
C SER A 95 16.56 -17.22 -14.29
N ASN A 96 15.54 -16.66 -13.67
CA ASN A 96 14.46 -15.93 -14.31
C ASN A 96 14.65 -14.41 -14.29
N ILE A 97 15.74 -13.92 -13.68
CA ILE A 97 16.05 -12.49 -13.62
C ILE A 97 16.37 -11.99 -15.04
N PRO A 98 15.73 -10.92 -15.51
CA PRO A 98 15.94 -10.44 -16.89
C PRO A 98 17.35 -9.88 -17.08
N ARG A 99 17.96 -10.20 -18.23
CA ARG A 99 19.25 -9.66 -18.65
C ARG A 99 19.05 -8.47 -19.58
N LEU A 100 19.72 -7.37 -19.32
CA LEU A 100 19.65 -6.13 -20.11
C LEU A 100 20.59 -6.16 -21.33
N SER A 101 20.78 -7.33 -21.95
CA SER A 101 21.77 -7.53 -23.03
C SER A 101 21.31 -7.11 -24.43
N SER A 102 20.02 -6.89 -24.65
CA SER A 102 19.48 -6.51 -25.96
C SER A 102 19.50 -4.99 -26.19
N GLN A 103 19.58 -4.58 -27.48
CA GLN A 103 19.50 -3.18 -27.89
C GLN A 103 18.31 -2.43 -27.25
N LYS A 104 17.16 -3.14 -27.12
CA LYS A 104 15.93 -2.63 -26.52
C LYS A 104 16.09 -2.18 -25.05
N TYR A 105 17.09 -2.70 -24.33
CA TYR A 105 17.32 -2.40 -22.93
C TYR A 105 18.49 -1.45 -22.67
N LYS A 106 19.24 -1.04 -23.70
CA LYS A 106 20.38 -0.11 -23.53
C LYS A 106 19.93 1.23 -22.97
N GLU A 107 18.81 1.77 -23.43
CA GLU A 107 18.25 3.03 -22.94
C GLU A 107 17.87 2.95 -21.47
N ASN A 108 17.37 1.81 -21.02
CA ASN A 108 17.00 1.62 -19.63
C ASN A 108 18.19 1.38 -18.70
N ARG A 109 19.36 0.99 -19.24
CA ARG A 109 20.57 0.78 -18.43
C ARG A 109 20.97 2.07 -17.69
N GLN A 110 20.84 3.21 -18.36
CA GLN A 110 21.14 4.52 -17.78
C GLN A 110 20.20 4.88 -16.62
N LEU A 111 18.92 4.47 -16.71
CA LEU A 111 18.00 4.63 -15.59
C LEU A 111 18.54 3.94 -14.32
N TYR A 112 18.84 2.65 -14.40
CA TYR A 112 19.27 1.89 -13.22
C TYR A 112 20.62 2.36 -12.68
N LEU A 113 21.53 2.85 -13.55
CA LEU A 113 22.82 3.41 -13.14
C LEU A 113 22.65 4.73 -12.38
N ASN A 114 21.70 5.57 -12.77
CA ASN A 114 21.54 6.92 -12.25
C ASN A 114 20.52 7.06 -11.11
N VAL A 115 19.80 5.99 -10.75
CA VAL A 115 19.00 5.98 -9.51
C VAL A 115 19.93 6.07 -8.31
N ASP A 116 19.65 6.97 -7.38
CA ASP A 116 20.36 7.07 -6.09
C ASP A 116 19.65 6.26 -5.01
N THR A 117 18.32 6.41 -4.94
CA THR A 117 17.49 5.81 -3.88
C THR A 117 16.30 5.05 -4.47
N ILE A 118 16.09 3.83 -4.00
CA ILE A 118 14.94 3.00 -4.32
C ILE A 118 14.11 2.86 -3.05
N ILE A 119 12.90 3.43 -3.07
CA ILE A 119 11.93 3.30 -2.00
C ILE A 119 10.97 2.17 -2.34
N ILE A 120 10.72 1.28 -1.39
CA ILE A 120 9.72 0.23 -1.52
C ILE A 120 8.70 0.41 -0.40
N ASP A 121 7.53 0.97 -0.74
CA ASP A 121 6.41 1.13 0.19
C ASP A 121 5.59 -0.16 0.29
N GLU A 122 4.84 -0.33 1.38
CA GLU A 122 4.11 -1.55 1.74
C GLU A 122 5.05 -2.78 1.78
N CYS A 123 6.24 -2.61 2.37
CA CYS A 123 7.29 -3.62 2.38
C CYS A 123 6.92 -4.93 3.11
N SER A 124 5.83 -4.94 3.91
CA SER A 124 5.30 -6.17 4.51
C SER A 124 4.94 -7.25 3.47
N MET A 125 4.58 -6.81 2.27
CA MET A 125 4.23 -7.69 1.15
C MET A 125 5.42 -8.03 0.25
N VAL A 126 6.63 -7.57 0.55
CA VAL A 126 7.86 -7.91 -0.18
C VAL A 126 8.37 -9.26 0.30
N SER A 127 8.46 -10.23 -0.60
CA SER A 127 9.02 -11.54 -0.26
C SER A 127 10.56 -11.52 -0.26
N SER A 128 11.15 -12.50 0.45
CA SER A 128 12.60 -12.73 0.42
C SER A 128 13.11 -12.98 -1.00
N MET A 129 12.32 -13.69 -1.79
CA MET A 129 12.62 -13.95 -3.20
C MET A 129 12.61 -12.66 -4.04
N MET A 130 11.62 -11.78 -3.82
CA MET A 130 11.55 -10.48 -4.51
C MET A 130 12.72 -9.57 -4.13
N MET A 131 13.04 -9.52 -2.83
CA MET A 131 14.15 -8.70 -2.34
C MET A 131 15.49 -9.18 -2.89
N GLN A 132 15.73 -10.50 -2.89
CA GLN A 132 16.92 -11.09 -3.49
C GLN A 132 16.98 -10.85 -5.00
N ALA A 133 15.84 -10.94 -5.69
CA ALA A 133 15.78 -10.68 -7.13
C ALA A 133 16.16 -9.24 -7.50
N ILE A 134 15.89 -8.27 -6.64
CA ILE A 134 16.32 -6.86 -6.83
C ILE A 134 17.86 -6.77 -6.76
N ASP A 135 18.48 -7.42 -5.79
CA ASP A 135 19.94 -7.46 -5.68
C ASP A 135 20.58 -8.23 -6.85
N ASP A 136 20.07 -9.44 -7.14
CA ASP A 136 20.52 -10.27 -8.26
C ASP A 136 20.41 -9.52 -9.60
N PHE A 137 19.39 -8.69 -9.78
CA PHE A 137 19.24 -7.87 -10.99
C PHE A 137 20.42 -6.93 -11.21
N TYR A 138 20.88 -6.26 -10.16
CA TYR A 138 22.05 -5.38 -10.26
C TYR A 138 23.33 -6.19 -10.49
N ARG A 139 23.55 -7.27 -9.75
CA ARG A 139 24.72 -8.15 -9.92
C ARG A 139 24.84 -8.70 -11.35
N ILE A 140 23.72 -9.20 -11.89
CA ILE A 140 23.68 -9.82 -13.24
C ILE A 140 23.86 -8.79 -14.36
N ASN A 141 23.32 -7.58 -14.20
CA ASN A 141 23.24 -6.62 -15.32
C ASN A 141 24.33 -5.55 -15.30
N PHE A 142 24.98 -5.34 -14.16
CA PHE A 142 25.95 -4.24 -14.01
C PHE A 142 27.34 -4.73 -13.57
N ASP A 143 27.52 -6.05 -13.40
CA ASP A 143 28.77 -6.67 -12.97
C ASP A 143 29.27 -6.02 -11.67
N SER A 144 28.35 -5.84 -10.72
CA SER A 144 28.59 -5.18 -9.46
C SER A 144 28.50 -6.16 -8.31
N ASP A 145 29.54 -6.22 -7.48
CA ASP A 145 29.54 -6.96 -6.23
C ASP A 145 28.91 -6.16 -5.07
N GLU A 146 28.66 -4.86 -5.29
CA GLU A 146 28.02 -4.02 -4.28
C GLU A 146 26.54 -4.41 -4.10
N PRO A 147 26.08 -4.54 -2.86
CA PRO A 147 24.67 -4.78 -2.56
C PRO A 147 23.76 -3.79 -3.27
N PHE A 148 22.75 -4.31 -3.97
CA PHE A 148 21.81 -3.53 -4.77
C PHE A 148 22.49 -2.56 -5.77
N GLY A 149 23.71 -2.88 -6.22
CA GLY A 149 24.49 -2.04 -7.13
C GLY A 149 24.88 -0.68 -6.51
N GLY A 150 25.07 -0.61 -5.20
CA GLY A 150 25.43 0.61 -4.46
C GLY A 150 24.28 1.62 -4.32
N LYS A 151 23.02 1.20 -4.56
CA LYS A 151 21.83 2.05 -4.39
C LYS A 151 21.36 2.04 -2.95
N GLN A 152 20.90 3.19 -2.46
CA GLN A 152 20.19 3.23 -1.18
C GLN A 152 18.84 2.53 -1.31
N ILE A 153 18.56 1.57 -0.43
CA ILE A 153 17.24 0.94 -0.33
C ILE A 153 16.51 1.46 0.91
N VAL A 154 15.30 1.95 0.69
CA VAL A 154 14.41 2.42 1.77
C VAL A 154 13.15 1.56 1.76
N LEU A 155 12.97 0.76 2.79
CA LEU A 155 11.80 -0.07 3.00
C LEU A 155 10.84 0.66 3.91
N VAL A 156 9.59 0.84 3.47
CA VAL A 156 8.56 1.55 4.25
C VAL A 156 7.38 0.62 4.46
N GLY A 157 6.92 0.47 5.69
CA GLY A 157 5.75 -0.37 5.99
C GLY A 157 5.67 -0.85 7.43
N ASP A 158 4.61 -1.58 7.72
CA ASP A 158 4.38 -2.25 8.99
C ASP A 158 4.31 -3.76 8.77
N MET A 159 5.30 -4.51 9.27
CA MET A 159 5.39 -5.95 9.06
C MET A 159 4.26 -6.75 9.70
N ALA A 160 3.55 -6.17 10.66
CA ALA A 160 2.37 -6.80 11.28
C ALA A 160 1.10 -6.69 10.41
N GLN A 161 1.16 -5.95 9.28
CA GLN A 161 0.10 -5.93 8.30
C GLN A 161 0.17 -7.18 7.41
N LEU A 162 -0.37 -7.10 6.18
CA LEU A 162 -0.48 -8.28 5.32
C LEU A 162 0.87 -8.80 4.84
N PRO A 163 1.11 -10.12 4.91
CA PRO A 163 2.37 -10.72 4.51
C PRO A 163 2.50 -10.87 2.99
N PRO A 164 3.70 -11.25 2.49
CA PRO A 164 3.90 -11.60 1.10
C PRO A 164 3.02 -12.78 0.68
N VAL A 165 2.39 -12.65 -0.48
CA VAL A 165 1.64 -13.75 -1.11
C VAL A 165 2.61 -14.62 -1.90
N ILE A 166 2.70 -15.90 -1.53
CA ILE A 166 3.48 -16.90 -2.26
C ILE A 166 2.53 -17.70 -3.15
N GLY A 167 2.77 -17.66 -4.45
CA GLY A 167 1.80 -18.14 -5.45
C GLY A 167 1.62 -19.65 -5.51
N SER A 168 2.72 -20.42 -5.49
CA SER A 168 2.69 -21.87 -5.69
C SER A 168 3.41 -22.65 -4.60
N ASP A 169 3.15 -23.95 -4.52
CA ASP A 169 3.89 -24.83 -3.59
C ASP A 169 5.38 -24.89 -3.93
N ALA A 170 5.73 -24.84 -5.22
CA ALA A 170 7.12 -24.80 -5.65
C ALA A 170 7.83 -23.52 -5.18
N GLU A 171 7.15 -22.37 -5.24
CA GLU A 171 7.69 -21.10 -4.70
C GLU A 171 7.82 -21.15 -3.18
N ARG A 172 6.84 -21.76 -2.48
CA ARG A 172 6.90 -21.96 -1.03
C ARG A 172 8.11 -22.80 -0.63
N GLN A 173 8.31 -23.93 -1.31
CA GLN A 173 9.44 -24.80 -1.05
C GLN A 173 10.77 -24.11 -1.36
N TYR A 174 10.90 -23.49 -2.51
CA TYR A 174 12.10 -22.73 -2.87
C TYR A 174 12.42 -21.63 -1.85
N THR A 175 11.40 -20.85 -1.46
CA THR A 175 11.56 -19.78 -0.47
C THR A 175 12.05 -20.31 0.87
N LYS A 176 11.50 -21.44 1.31
CA LYS A 176 11.90 -22.11 2.54
C LYS A 176 13.34 -22.64 2.47
N ASP A 177 13.68 -23.34 1.39
CA ASP A 177 14.99 -23.99 1.24
C ASP A 177 16.11 -22.99 1.00
N ARG A 178 15.83 -21.93 0.22
CA ARG A 178 16.85 -20.94 -0.17
C ARG A 178 17.06 -19.85 0.86
N PHE A 179 15.99 -19.40 1.51
CA PHE A 179 16.00 -18.23 2.39
C PHE A 179 15.63 -18.54 3.85
N GLY A 180 14.97 -19.64 4.11
CA GLY A 180 14.46 -19.99 5.44
C GLY A 180 13.13 -19.32 5.82
N GLY A 181 12.60 -18.39 4.97
CA GLY A 181 11.34 -17.72 5.26
C GLY A 181 10.87 -16.79 4.14
N LYS A 182 9.59 -16.38 4.23
CA LYS A 182 8.92 -15.63 3.16
C LYS A 182 9.16 -14.11 3.18
N TYR A 183 9.50 -13.52 4.31
CA TYR A 183 9.62 -12.07 4.45
C TYR A 183 10.92 -11.54 3.88
N PHE A 184 10.94 -10.27 3.48
CA PHE A 184 12.09 -9.64 2.85
C PHE A 184 13.40 -9.83 3.64
N PHE A 185 13.32 -9.78 4.98
CA PHE A 185 14.49 -9.88 5.85
C PHE A 185 15.14 -11.27 5.89
N TYR A 186 14.53 -12.28 5.26
CA TYR A 186 15.17 -13.57 5.01
C TYR A 186 16.00 -13.61 3.72
N ALA A 187 15.95 -12.57 2.88
CA ALA A 187 16.79 -12.53 1.69
C ALA A 187 18.27 -12.60 2.07
N ASN A 188 19.06 -13.38 1.29
CA ASN A 188 20.46 -13.62 1.62
C ASN A 188 21.28 -12.34 1.64
N ILE A 189 20.90 -11.32 0.86
CA ILE A 189 21.57 -10.02 0.84
C ILE A 189 21.67 -9.38 2.23
N PHE A 190 20.70 -9.60 3.12
CA PHE A 190 20.74 -9.05 4.48
C PHE A 190 21.74 -9.74 5.42
N LYS A 191 22.45 -10.78 4.95
CA LYS A 191 23.64 -11.32 5.62
C LYS A 191 24.89 -10.51 5.31
N GLU A 192 24.85 -9.71 4.25
CA GLU A 192 25.97 -8.89 3.76
C GLU A 192 25.84 -7.42 4.19
N VAL A 193 24.62 -6.96 4.50
CA VAL A 193 24.33 -5.57 4.80
C VAL A 193 23.59 -5.40 6.12
N SER A 194 23.77 -4.24 6.75
CA SER A 194 22.95 -3.79 7.89
C SER A 194 21.86 -2.83 7.42
N ILE A 195 20.73 -2.82 8.15
CA ILE A 195 19.60 -1.91 7.89
C ILE A 195 19.48 -0.95 9.07
N LYS A 196 19.47 0.35 8.80
CA LYS A 196 19.13 1.36 9.81
C LYS A 196 17.65 1.33 10.11
N PHE A 197 17.29 1.29 11.37
CA PHE A 197 15.92 1.14 11.83
C PHE A 197 15.39 2.46 12.37
N VAL A 198 14.23 2.88 11.85
CA VAL A 198 13.47 4.02 12.38
C VAL A 198 12.02 3.62 12.55
N GLU A 199 11.54 3.69 13.77
CA GLU A 199 10.15 3.36 14.11
C GLU A 199 9.41 4.64 14.49
N PHE A 200 8.35 4.96 13.74
CA PHE A 200 7.45 6.08 14.04
C PHE A 200 6.45 5.64 15.10
N THR A 201 6.54 6.23 16.26
CA THR A 201 5.77 5.84 17.45
C THR A 201 4.50 6.65 17.64
N GLU A 202 4.41 7.88 17.09
CA GLU A 202 3.21 8.69 17.16
C GLU A 202 2.13 8.20 16.20
N ILE A 203 0.90 8.09 16.68
CA ILE A 203 -0.26 7.66 15.88
C ILE A 203 -1.15 8.87 15.64
N PHE A 204 -1.37 9.20 14.37
CA PHE A 204 -2.17 10.36 13.96
C PHE A 204 -3.59 10.00 13.48
N ARG A 205 -3.87 8.71 13.23
CA ARG A 205 -5.17 8.27 12.71
C ARG A 205 -6.21 8.10 13.79
N GLN A 206 -5.85 7.48 14.91
CA GLN A 206 -6.73 7.20 16.04
C GLN A 206 -6.40 8.15 17.19
N ASN A 207 -7.45 8.67 17.84
CA ASN A 207 -7.32 9.56 19.00
C ASN A 207 -7.80 8.90 20.30
N ASP A 208 -8.18 7.61 20.27
CA ASP A 208 -8.67 6.86 21.40
C ASP A 208 -7.56 5.95 21.95
N PRO A 209 -6.97 6.27 23.11
CA PRO A 209 -5.86 5.49 23.68
C PRO A 209 -6.25 4.03 24.00
N GLU A 210 -7.51 3.78 24.39
CA GLU A 210 -7.98 2.41 24.65
C GLU A 210 -8.00 1.60 23.36
N PHE A 211 -8.52 2.20 22.28
CA PHE A 211 -8.54 1.55 20.97
C PHE A 211 -7.13 1.27 20.44
N ILE A 212 -6.24 2.24 20.53
CA ILE A 212 -4.82 2.08 20.19
C ILE A 212 -4.21 0.91 20.98
N GLY A 213 -4.50 0.83 22.28
CA GLY A 213 -4.04 -0.26 23.13
C GLY A 213 -4.52 -1.64 22.65
N TYR A 214 -5.78 -1.78 22.25
CA TYR A 214 -6.30 -3.03 21.68
C TYR A 214 -5.69 -3.34 20.30
N LEU A 215 -5.55 -2.37 19.43
CA LEU A 215 -4.89 -2.55 18.14
C LEU A 215 -3.45 -3.05 18.31
N ASN A 216 -2.71 -2.50 19.27
CA ASN A 216 -1.35 -2.95 19.58
C ASN A 216 -1.31 -4.38 20.13
N LYS A 217 -2.24 -4.75 21.02
CA LYS A 217 -2.36 -6.12 21.51
C LYS A 217 -2.68 -7.10 20.36
N ILE A 218 -3.56 -6.75 19.42
CA ILE A 218 -3.87 -7.57 18.24
C ILE A 218 -2.65 -7.67 17.33
N ARG A 219 -1.98 -6.55 17.06
CA ARG A 219 -0.77 -6.46 16.24
C ARG A 219 0.36 -7.35 16.75
N THR A 220 0.53 -7.41 18.06
CA THR A 220 1.60 -8.17 18.72
C THR A 220 1.17 -9.57 19.17
N GLY A 221 -0.10 -9.94 19.01
CA GLY A 221 -0.62 -11.23 19.46
C GLY A 221 -0.74 -11.35 20.99
N THR A 222 -0.64 -10.27 21.73
CA THR A 222 -0.70 -10.26 23.20
C THR A 222 -2.13 -10.06 23.74
N ILE A 223 -3.12 -9.95 22.86
CA ILE A 223 -4.52 -9.82 23.24
C ILE A 223 -5.01 -11.09 23.92
N THR A 224 -5.82 -10.95 24.96
CA THR A 224 -6.36 -12.07 25.72
C THR A 224 -7.76 -12.47 25.24
N GLN A 225 -8.20 -13.68 25.62
CA GLN A 225 -9.57 -14.12 25.37
C GLN A 225 -10.59 -13.17 26.02
N SER A 226 -10.30 -12.63 27.19
CA SER A 226 -11.14 -11.65 27.87
C SER A 226 -11.25 -10.33 27.09
N ASP A 227 -10.14 -9.86 26.51
CA ASP A 227 -10.15 -8.68 25.63
C ASP A 227 -11.04 -8.91 24.39
N ILE A 228 -10.93 -10.10 23.77
CA ILE A 228 -11.75 -10.47 22.60
C ILE A 228 -13.23 -10.49 22.94
N ILE A 229 -13.62 -11.05 24.10
CA ILE A 229 -15.02 -11.05 24.56
C ILE A 229 -15.50 -9.61 24.73
N LYS A 230 -14.73 -8.77 25.43
CA LYS A 230 -15.06 -7.37 25.65
C LYS A 230 -15.21 -6.61 24.32
N LEU A 231 -14.28 -6.81 23.36
CA LEU A 231 -14.36 -6.16 22.05
C LEU A 231 -15.58 -6.66 21.26
N ASN A 232 -15.91 -7.95 21.32
CA ASN A 232 -17.12 -8.48 20.69
C ASN A 232 -18.38 -7.81 21.25
N ASP A 233 -18.49 -7.69 22.58
CA ASP A 233 -19.65 -7.05 23.23
C ASP A 233 -19.80 -5.58 22.78
N ILE A 234 -18.67 -4.84 22.72
CA ILE A 234 -18.67 -3.46 22.25
C ILE A 234 -19.06 -3.38 20.78
N PHE A 235 -18.36 -4.13 19.91
CA PHE A 235 -18.52 -3.98 18.47
C PHE A 235 -19.84 -4.56 17.94
N THR A 236 -20.42 -5.57 18.59
CA THR A 236 -21.74 -6.07 18.22
C THR A 236 -22.89 -5.17 18.72
N SER A 237 -22.66 -4.46 19.83
CA SER A 237 -23.64 -3.50 20.37
C SER A 237 -23.61 -2.14 19.66
N ASN A 238 -22.50 -1.81 19.00
CA ASN A 238 -22.40 -0.58 18.22
C ASN A 238 -23.42 -0.55 17.09
N LYS A 239 -24.00 0.63 16.86
CA LYS A 239 -24.85 0.91 15.72
C LYS A 239 -24.13 1.88 14.80
N VAL A 240 -23.68 1.38 13.68
CA VAL A 240 -23.17 2.19 12.57
C VAL A 240 -24.24 2.32 11.50
N SER A 241 -24.07 3.25 10.57
CA SER A 241 -24.99 3.44 9.44
C SER A 241 -25.25 2.12 8.70
N ASP A 242 -26.50 1.89 8.24
CA ASP A 242 -26.82 0.74 7.41
C ASP A 242 -25.99 0.70 6.14
N ASP A 243 -25.57 1.86 5.68
CA ASP A 243 -24.69 2.03 4.55
C ASP A 243 -23.18 2.03 4.91
N ALA A 244 -22.79 1.74 6.16
CA ALA A 244 -21.39 1.65 6.51
C ALA A 244 -20.67 0.61 5.64
N MET A 245 -19.42 0.90 5.26
CA MET A 245 -18.57 0.02 4.46
C MET A 245 -18.43 -1.35 5.13
N VAL A 246 -18.62 -2.43 4.38
CA VAL A 246 -18.31 -3.78 4.87
C VAL A 246 -16.87 -4.14 4.49
N ILE A 247 -16.05 -4.48 5.46
CA ILE A 247 -14.73 -5.10 5.22
C ILE A 247 -14.86 -6.60 5.48
N SER A 248 -14.54 -7.41 4.46
CA SER A 248 -14.49 -8.87 4.58
C SER A 248 -13.09 -9.39 4.24
N PHE A 249 -12.81 -10.63 4.63
CA PHE A 249 -11.52 -11.26 4.32
C PHE A 249 -11.54 -11.99 2.97
N ARG A 250 -12.70 -12.12 2.32
CA ARG A 250 -12.90 -12.92 1.12
C ARG A 250 -13.49 -12.12 -0.04
N ASN A 251 -12.92 -12.30 -1.24
CA ASN A 251 -13.40 -11.61 -2.45
C ASN A 251 -14.82 -12.04 -2.86
N ASP A 252 -15.14 -13.33 -2.76
CA ASP A 252 -16.46 -13.86 -3.10
C ASP A 252 -17.59 -13.23 -2.25
N VAL A 253 -17.32 -13.01 -0.97
CA VAL A 253 -18.26 -12.32 -0.06
C VAL A 253 -18.42 -10.84 -0.45
N VAL A 254 -17.32 -10.17 -0.75
CA VAL A 254 -17.33 -8.77 -1.18
C VAL A 254 -18.12 -8.60 -2.48
N ASP A 255 -17.87 -9.44 -3.48
CA ASP A 255 -18.56 -9.39 -4.76
C ASP A 255 -20.07 -9.66 -4.56
N MET A 256 -20.43 -10.65 -3.75
CA MET A 256 -21.83 -10.97 -3.41
C MET A 256 -22.54 -9.79 -2.74
N ILE A 257 -21.91 -9.13 -1.77
CA ILE A 257 -22.52 -7.99 -1.07
C ILE A 257 -22.71 -6.81 -2.04
N ASN A 258 -21.68 -6.49 -2.85
CA ASN A 258 -21.77 -5.40 -3.80
C ASN A 258 -22.86 -5.65 -4.87
N ASP A 259 -22.92 -6.85 -5.42
CA ASP A 259 -23.94 -7.21 -6.41
C ASP A 259 -25.35 -7.26 -5.80
N TYR A 260 -25.50 -7.80 -4.60
CA TYR A 260 -26.78 -7.82 -3.88
C TYR A 260 -27.29 -6.41 -3.65
N LYS A 261 -26.48 -5.55 -3.07
CA LYS A 261 -26.82 -4.15 -2.79
C LYS A 261 -27.12 -3.34 -4.05
N LEU A 262 -26.36 -3.58 -5.12
CA LEU A 262 -26.64 -2.94 -6.40
C LEU A 262 -28.00 -3.40 -6.98
N ASN A 263 -28.34 -4.69 -6.83
CA ASN A 263 -29.60 -5.25 -7.34
C ASN A 263 -30.84 -4.82 -6.54
N GLU A 264 -30.71 -4.45 -5.26
CA GLU A 264 -31.80 -3.88 -4.46
C GLU A 264 -32.30 -2.53 -5.01
N ILE A 265 -31.47 -1.80 -5.74
CA ILE A 265 -31.81 -0.50 -6.28
C ILE A 265 -32.75 -0.68 -7.47
N LYS A 266 -33.97 -0.13 -7.38
CA LYS A 266 -34.99 -0.14 -8.44
C LYS A 266 -34.69 0.92 -9.51
N ALA A 267 -33.58 0.75 -10.24
CA ALA A 267 -33.20 1.60 -11.35
C ALA A 267 -32.53 0.74 -12.41
N GLU A 268 -32.49 1.24 -13.65
CA GLU A 268 -31.82 0.54 -14.74
C GLU A 268 -30.31 0.53 -14.59
N ASP A 269 -29.68 -0.52 -15.13
CA ASP A 269 -28.23 -0.65 -15.16
C ASP A 269 -27.62 0.39 -16.11
N VAL A 270 -26.61 1.07 -15.63
CA VAL A 270 -25.75 1.96 -16.41
C VAL A 270 -24.36 1.34 -16.48
N PHE A 271 -23.86 1.16 -17.69
CA PHE A 271 -22.52 0.64 -17.93
C PHE A 271 -21.57 1.77 -18.29
N LEU A 272 -20.49 1.89 -17.51
CA LEU A 272 -19.44 2.86 -17.70
C LEU A 272 -18.25 2.15 -18.32
N TYR A 273 -17.94 2.47 -19.56
CA TYR A 273 -16.89 1.85 -20.35
C TYR A 273 -15.59 2.65 -20.25
N SER A 274 -14.49 1.93 -20.12
CA SER A 274 -13.15 2.46 -20.20
C SER A 274 -12.61 2.41 -21.62
N SER A 275 -11.63 3.24 -21.94
CA SER A 275 -10.81 3.13 -23.13
C SER A 275 -9.38 2.79 -22.76
N ILE A 276 -8.78 1.85 -23.49
CA ILE A 276 -7.40 1.41 -23.27
C ILE A 276 -6.53 1.87 -24.43
N ASN A 277 -5.40 2.48 -24.10
CA ASN A 277 -4.37 2.88 -25.04
C ASN A 277 -3.09 2.06 -24.79
N GLY A 278 -2.58 1.43 -25.83
CA GLY A 278 -1.40 0.56 -25.74
C GLY A 278 -1.67 -0.78 -25.04
N PHE A 279 -0.64 -1.36 -24.48
CA PHE A 279 -0.71 -2.66 -23.77
C PHE A 279 -0.90 -2.49 -22.26
N PHE A 280 -1.95 -1.76 -21.86
CA PHE A 280 -2.28 -1.57 -20.46
C PHE A 280 -2.82 -2.87 -19.86
N ASN A 281 -2.36 -3.20 -18.63
CA ASN A 281 -2.90 -4.34 -17.90
C ASN A 281 -4.08 -3.87 -17.01
N PRO A 282 -5.33 -4.22 -17.34
CA PRO A 282 -6.48 -3.75 -16.56
C PRO A 282 -6.46 -4.18 -15.07
N LYS A 283 -5.76 -5.28 -14.76
CA LYS A 283 -5.63 -5.75 -13.38
C LYS A 283 -4.76 -4.83 -12.50
N SER A 284 -3.94 -3.97 -13.11
CA SER A 284 -3.17 -2.95 -12.38
C SER A 284 -3.99 -1.69 -12.08
N CYS A 285 -5.16 -1.53 -12.72
CA CYS A 285 -6.07 -0.42 -12.44
C CYS A 285 -6.95 -0.70 -11.22
N PRO A 286 -7.22 0.30 -10.38
CA PRO A 286 -8.14 0.15 -9.26
C PRO A 286 -9.61 0.01 -9.68
N VAL A 287 -9.91 0.24 -10.96
CA VAL A 287 -11.24 0.23 -11.56
C VAL A 287 -11.33 -0.87 -12.63
N LYS A 288 -12.49 -1.50 -12.78
CA LYS A 288 -12.75 -2.48 -13.84
C LYS A 288 -12.89 -1.79 -15.21
N GLU A 289 -12.60 -2.50 -16.30
CA GLU A 289 -12.80 -2.00 -17.67
C GLU A 289 -14.26 -1.58 -17.93
N ILE A 290 -15.20 -2.33 -17.37
CA ILE A 290 -16.61 -2.04 -17.40
C ILE A 290 -17.12 -1.98 -15.97
N THR A 291 -17.60 -0.82 -15.56
CA THR A 291 -18.19 -0.63 -14.24
C THR A 291 -19.70 -0.53 -14.39
N ARG A 292 -20.43 -1.52 -13.83
CA ARG A 292 -21.90 -1.52 -13.73
C ARG A 292 -22.31 -0.71 -12.50
N VAL A 293 -23.17 0.27 -12.70
CA VAL A 293 -23.75 1.11 -11.64
C VAL A 293 -25.24 1.30 -11.85
N ARG A 294 -25.97 1.73 -10.84
CA ARG A 294 -27.36 2.18 -10.92
C ARG A 294 -27.49 3.55 -10.27
N PRO A 295 -28.35 4.46 -10.78
CA PRO A 295 -28.66 5.71 -10.10
C PRO A 295 -29.01 5.48 -8.63
N GLY A 296 -28.35 6.21 -7.73
CA GLY A 296 -28.45 6.05 -6.28
C GLY A 296 -27.50 5.03 -5.66
N CYS A 297 -26.77 4.23 -6.45
CA CYS A 297 -25.81 3.28 -5.88
C CYS A 297 -24.64 4.00 -5.21
N ARG A 298 -24.14 3.37 -4.17
CA ARG A 298 -22.96 3.80 -3.46
C ARG A 298 -21.69 3.46 -4.24
N ILE A 299 -20.84 4.44 -4.37
CA ILE A 299 -19.55 4.31 -5.04
C ILE A 299 -18.45 4.84 -4.14
N MET A 300 -17.21 4.44 -4.44
CA MET A 300 -16.01 5.01 -3.85
C MET A 300 -15.16 5.62 -4.96
N CYS A 301 -14.68 6.84 -4.74
CA CYS A 301 -13.74 7.51 -5.61
C CYS A 301 -12.35 6.84 -5.51
N ARG A 302 -11.71 6.62 -6.66
CA ARG A 302 -10.42 5.91 -6.77
C ARG A 302 -9.28 6.83 -7.23
N ASN A 303 -9.48 8.14 -7.11
CA ASN A 303 -8.47 9.18 -7.37
C ASN A 303 -8.64 10.33 -6.39
N ASN A 304 -7.64 11.19 -6.35
CA ASN A 304 -7.76 12.53 -5.76
C ASN A 304 -8.22 13.49 -6.85
N ASP A 305 -9.19 14.32 -6.53
CA ASP A 305 -9.64 15.38 -7.45
C ASP A 305 -8.62 16.51 -7.55
N LYS A 306 -8.52 17.12 -8.71
CA LYS A 306 -7.59 18.25 -8.95
C LYS A 306 -7.98 19.52 -8.20
N GLU A 307 -9.28 19.69 -7.95
CA GLU A 307 -9.85 20.83 -7.22
C GLU A 307 -10.11 20.48 -5.74
N GLU A 308 -9.56 19.35 -5.26
CA GLU A 308 -9.66 18.90 -3.86
C GLU A 308 -11.10 18.64 -3.37
N ARG A 309 -12.07 18.44 -4.29
CA ARG A 309 -13.47 18.14 -3.94
C ARG A 309 -13.64 16.77 -3.29
N TRP A 310 -12.80 15.80 -3.64
CA TRP A 310 -12.73 14.47 -3.03
C TRP A 310 -11.32 13.90 -3.11
N VAL A 311 -11.07 12.90 -2.28
CA VAL A 311 -9.82 12.14 -2.24
C VAL A 311 -10.07 10.66 -2.53
N ASN A 312 -9.02 9.91 -2.82
CA ASN A 312 -9.11 8.45 -2.97
C ASN A 312 -9.68 7.83 -1.69
N GLY A 313 -10.74 7.04 -1.83
CA GLY A 313 -11.48 6.47 -0.72
C GLY A 313 -12.75 7.24 -0.33
N THR A 314 -12.97 8.45 -0.85
CA THR A 314 -14.21 9.20 -0.61
C THR A 314 -15.43 8.41 -1.09
N ILE A 315 -16.42 8.29 -0.21
CA ILE A 315 -17.70 7.65 -0.52
C ILE A 315 -18.64 8.68 -1.14
N ALA A 316 -19.35 8.27 -2.18
CA ALA A 316 -20.33 9.09 -2.89
C ALA A 316 -21.48 8.22 -3.39
N LYS A 317 -22.51 8.85 -3.96
CA LYS A 317 -23.59 8.19 -4.70
C LYS A 317 -23.46 8.48 -6.18
N PHE A 318 -23.65 7.48 -7.02
CA PHE A 318 -23.78 7.68 -8.46
C PHE A 318 -25.18 8.24 -8.75
N VAL A 319 -25.27 9.42 -9.38
CA VAL A 319 -26.52 10.08 -9.69
C VAL A 319 -26.99 9.72 -11.10
N LYS A 320 -26.16 10.02 -12.11
CA LYS A 320 -26.46 9.71 -13.51
C LYS A 320 -25.21 9.80 -14.40
N LYS A 321 -25.27 9.15 -15.54
CA LYS A 321 -24.35 9.40 -16.67
C LYS A 321 -24.84 10.63 -17.43
N ILE A 322 -23.98 11.63 -17.64
CA ILE A 322 -24.29 12.82 -18.41
C ILE A 322 -23.98 12.56 -19.88
N ASN A 323 -22.78 12.04 -20.14
CA ASN A 323 -22.30 11.60 -21.46
C ASN A 323 -21.19 10.55 -21.29
N ASP A 324 -20.46 10.23 -22.35
CA ASP A 324 -19.41 9.21 -22.28
C ASP A 324 -18.19 9.63 -21.44
N ASP A 325 -17.99 10.91 -21.20
CA ASP A 325 -16.84 11.45 -20.47
C ASP A 325 -17.19 12.08 -19.11
N LYS A 326 -18.49 12.23 -18.81
CA LYS A 326 -18.96 12.90 -17.59
C LYS A 326 -20.07 12.13 -16.91
N ILE A 327 -19.94 11.97 -15.60
CA ILE A 327 -20.99 11.46 -14.70
C ILE A 327 -21.26 12.51 -13.62
N MET A 328 -22.42 12.42 -13.03
CA MET A 328 -22.80 13.18 -11.83
C MET A 328 -22.74 12.25 -10.63
N ILE A 329 -22.03 12.67 -9.61
CA ILE A 329 -21.95 12.00 -8.31
C ILE A 329 -22.48 12.95 -7.23
N GLU A 330 -22.91 12.40 -6.10
CA GLU A 330 -23.34 13.15 -4.93
C GLU A 330 -22.45 12.76 -3.75
N LEU A 331 -21.73 13.74 -3.23
CA LEU A 331 -20.86 13.57 -2.08
C LEU A 331 -21.69 13.49 -0.78
N GLU A 332 -21.08 13.06 0.30
CA GLU A 332 -21.67 13.12 1.62
C GLU A 332 -22.03 14.58 1.96
N GLY A 333 -23.26 14.80 2.43
CA GLY A 333 -23.79 16.17 2.60
C GLY A 333 -24.72 16.63 1.46
N GLY A 334 -24.86 15.85 0.37
CA GLY A 334 -25.80 16.11 -0.72
C GLY A 334 -25.26 17.01 -1.84
N ASP A 335 -23.99 17.38 -1.77
CA ASP A 335 -23.35 18.20 -2.82
C ASP A 335 -23.10 17.39 -4.09
N LYS A 336 -23.68 17.87 -5.21
CA LYS A 336 -23.59 17.20 -6.52
C LYS A 336 -22.42 17.73 -7.32
N GLN A 337 -21.54 16.82 -7.70
CA GLN A 337 -20.34 17.10 -8.45
C GLN A 337 -20.31 16.39 -9.80
N ILE A 338 -19.71 17.05 -10.79
CA ILE A 338 -19.40 16.42 -12.08
C ILE A 338 -18.04 15.79 -11.98
N MET A 339 -18.00 14.49 -12.26
CA MET A 339 -16.75 13.73 -12.33
C MET A 339 -16.49 13.39 -13.80
N GLU A 340 -15.27 13.68 -14.22
CA GLU A 340 -14.77 13.32 -15.54
C GLU A 340 -13.95 12.04 -15.47
N LYS A 341 -13.79 11.38 -16.61
CA LYS A 341 -12.85 10.27 -16.73
C LYS A 341 -11.44 10.75 -16.41
N VAL A 342 -10.68 9.87 -15.78
CA VAL A 342 -9.25 10.08 -15.53
C VAL A 342 -8.45 9.01 -16.24
N GLU A 343 -7.24 9.34 -16.57
CA GLU A 343 -6.30 8.43 -17.19
C GLU A 343 -5.42 7.79 -16.09
N PHE A 344 -5.53 6.47 -15.96
CA PHE A 344 -4.59 5.68 -15.16
C PHE A 344 -3.49 5.22 -16.09
N THR A 345 -2.31 5.80 -15.91
CA THR A 345 -1.18 5.54 -16.77
C THR A 345 -0.30 4.46 -16.20
N ASP A 346 0.16 3.64 -17.09
CA ASP A 346 1.25 2.74 -16.85
C ASP A 346 2.54 3.48 -17.22
N SER A 347 3.31 3.89 -16.22
CA SER A 347 4.53 4.64 -16.43
C SER A 347 5.75 3.72 -16.41
N LYS A 348 6.73 4.04 -17.23
CA LYS A 348 8.05 3.45 -17.25
C LYS A 348 9.04 4.54 -16.85
N PHE A 349 9.90 4.27 -15.91
CA PHE A 349 10.97 5.19 -15.61
C PHE A 349 12.04 5.12 -16.71
N GLU A 350 12.49 6.28 -17.17
CA GLU A 350 13.59 6.42 -18.13
C GLU A 350 14.56 7.48 -17.62
N TYR A 351 15.85 7.28 -17.93
CA TYR A 351 16.87 8.30 -17.66
C TYR A 351 16.99 9.22 -18.88
N ASN A 352 16.77 10.50 -18.68
CA ASN A 352 16.96 11.51 -19.70
C ASN A 352 18.42 11.97 -19.70
N SER A 353 19.20 11.53 -20.68
CA SER A 353 20.62 11.87 -20.76
C SER A 353 20.91 13.35 -21.02
N LYS A 354 19.93 14.14 -21.46
CA LYS A 354 20.07 15.59 -21.71
C LYS A 354 19.89 16.40 -20.44
N THR A 355 18.95 16.02 -19.58
CA THR A 355 18.67 16.70 -18.32
C THR A 355 19.40 16.08 -17.13
N GLY A 356 19.85 14.83 -17.25
CA GLY A 356 20.41 14.06 -16.15
C GLY A 356 19.38 13.58 -15.14
N GLU A 357 18.09 13.68 -15.45
CA GLU A 357 16.97 13.36 -14.55
C GLU A 357 16.36 12.00 -14.86
N ILE A 358 15.67 11.44 -13.85
CA ILE A 358 14.83 10.26 -14.02
C ILE A 358 13.40 10.71 -14.23
N GLU A 359 12.87 10.42 -15.41
CA GLU A 359 11.53 10.80 -15.82
C GLU A 359 10.62 9.57 -15.88
N ALA A 360 9.36 9.72 -15.44
CA ALA A 360 8.36 8.70 -15.64
C ALA A 360 7.65 8.96 -16.97
N LYS A 361 7.91 8.09 -17.96
CA LYS A 361 7.29 8.13 -19.28
C LYS A 361 6.09 7.20 -19.32
N GLU A 362 4.97 7.75 -19.71
CA GLU A 362 3.74 6.97 -19.88
C GLU A 362 3.86 6.06 -21.10
N THR A 363 3.51 4.78 -20.92
CA THR A 363 3.66 3.76 -21.97
C THR A 363 2.35 3.21 -22.48
N SER A 364 1.36 3.19 -21.60
CA SER A 364 0.02 2.72 -21.89
C SER A 364 -0.92 3.29 -20.84
N SER A 365 -2.20 3.36 -21.13
CA SER A 365 -3.16 3.95 -20.22
C SER A 365 -4.53 3.32 -20.31
N MET A 366 -5.31 3.49 -19.26
CA MET A 366 -6.72 3.20 -19.21
C MET A 366 -7.47 4.44 -18.74
N THR A 367 -8.27 5.01 -19.62
CA THR A 367 -9.14 6.15 -19.30
C THR A 367 -10.50 5.65 -18.86
N CYS A 368 -10.88 5.94 -17.63
CA CYS A 368 -12.12 5.45 -17.04
C CYS A 368 -12.66 6.45 -15.99
N PHE A 369 -13.92 6.27 -15.61
CA PHE A 369 -14.42 6.95 -14.42
C PHE A 369 -13.76 6.32 -13.19
N PRO A 370 -13.11 7.12 -12.33
CA PRO A 370 -12.36 6.59 -11.20
C PRO A 370 -13.26 6.21 -10.03
N ILE A 371 -14.20 5.30 -10.27
CA ILE A 371 -15.16 4.84 -9.26
C ILE A 371 -15.29 3.31 -9.26
N VAL A 372 -15.64 2.78 -8.10
CA VAL A 372 -16.06 1.40 -7.90
C VAL A 372 -17.33 1.36 -7.07
N VAL A 373 -18.22 0.41 -7.35
CA VAL A 373 -19.33 0.10 -6.44
C VAL A 373 -18.74 -0.38 -5.12
N SER A 374 -19.15 0.20 -4.02
CA SER A 374 -18.43 0.05 -2.77
C SER A 374 -19.33 0.00 -1.54
N TYR A 375 -20.10 -1.06 -1.43
CA TYR A 375 -20.78 -1.46 -0.18
C TYR A 375 -19.87 -2.37 0.65
N ALA A 376 -18.98 -3.13 -0.03
CA ALA A 376 -18.00 -3.98 0.61
C ALA A 376 -16.65 -3.94 -0.11
N MET A 377 -15.58 -4.20 0.64
CA MET A 377 -14.22 -4.38 0.12
C MET A 377 -13.45 -5.41 0.95
N THR A 378 -12.36 -5.94 0.39
CA THR A 378 -11.50 -6.84 1.18
C THR A 378 -10.56 -6.06 2.09
N ALA A 379 -10.11 -6.70 3.19
CA ALA A 379 -9.08 -6.15 4.07
C ALA A 379 -7.81 -5.75 3.28
N HIS A 380 -7.41 -6.52 2.26
CA HIS A 380 -6.29 -6.18 1.38
C HIS A 380 -6.51 -4.85 0.64
N LYS A 381 -7.70 -4.65 0.07
CA LYS A 381 -8.02 -3.43 -0.66
C LYS A 381 -8.30 -2.22 0.24
N SER A 382 -8.51 -2.46 1.53
CA SER A 382 -8.70 -1.40 2.53
C SER A 382 -7.38 -0.84 3.09
N GLN A 383 -6.23 -1.43 2.77
CA GLN A 383 -4.93 -0.86 3.17
C GLN A 383 -4.80 0.59 2.68
N GLY A 384 -4.25 1.45 3.52
CA GLY A 384 -4.11 2.87 3.23
C GLY A 384 -5.40 3.71 3.39
N ILE A 385 -6.60 3.10 3.42
CA ILE A 385 -7.89 3.80 3.57
C ILE A 385 -8.16 4.06 5.05
N THR A 386 -8.84 5.18 5.33
CA THR A 386 -9.36 5.52 6.67
C THR A 386 -10.86 5.71 6.58
N LEU A 387 -11.59 5.12 7.51
CA LEU A 387 -13.06 5.13 7.58
C LEU A 387 -13.52 5.64 8.94
N ASP A 388 -14.62 6.38 8.96
CA ASP A 388 -15.24 6.81 10.20
C ASP A 388 -16.17 5.71 10.76
N GLU A 389 -16.85 4.98 9.87
CA GLU A 389 -17.70 3.85 10.20
C GLU A 389 -17.42 2.64 9.31
N VAL A 390 -17.44 1.43 9.90
CA VAL A 390 -17.17 0.18 9.20
C VAL A 390 -17.94 -0.99 9.82
N LYS A 391 -18.48 -1.86 8.96
CA LYS A 391 -18.95 -3.19 9.35
C LYS A 391 -17.87 -4.20 8.99
N ILE A 392 -17.52 -5.08 9.91
CA ILE A 392 -16.49 -6.10 9.67
C ILE A 392 -17.15 -7.47 9.66
N ASP A 393 -17.02 -8.14 8.53
CA ASP A 393 -17.46 -9.53 8.35
C ASP A 393 -16.24 -10.45 8.38
N ILE A 394 -16.07 -11.14 9.49
CA ILE A 394 -15.00 -12.11 9.71
C ILE A 394 -15.31 -13.45 9.02
N GLY A 395 -16.59 -13.74 8.80
CA GLY A 395 -17.06 -14.94 8.11
C GLY A 395 -16.53 -16.22 8.74
N LYS A 396 -15.75 -17.00 7.97
CA LYS A 396 -15.14 -18.24 8.43
C LYS A 396 -13.84 -18.05 9.23
N GLY A 397 -13.50 -16.80 9.56
CA GLY A 397 -12.27 -16.45 10.28
C GLY A 397 -11.16 -15.88 9.37
N ALA A 398 -10.18 -15.26 10.02
CA ALA A 398 -8.97 -14.82 9.34
C ALA A 398 -8.15 -16.04 8.87
N PHE A 399 -7.68 -16.02 7.63
CA PHE A 399 -6.88 -17.09 7.06
C PHE A 399 -5.38 -16.75 6.96
N ASP A 400 -5.02 -15.46 7.04
CA ASP A 400 -3.63 -15.02 6.98
C ASP A 400 -3.31 -14.05 8.12
N THR A 401 -2.02 -13.85 8.38
CA THR A 401 -1.52 -12.94 9.42
C THR A 401 -1.90 -11.49 9.11
N GLY A 402 -2.15 -10.70 10.16
CA GLY A 402 -2.42 -9.27 10.06
C GLY A 402 -3.79 -8.88 9.53
N GLN A 403 -4.62 -9.81 9.01
CA GLN A 403 -5.92 -9.47 8.42
C GLN A 403 -6.87 -8.77 9.38
N LEU A 404 -6.99 -9.28 10.61
CA LEU A 404 -7.84 -8.67 11.63
C LEU A 404 -7.32 -7.29 12.03
N TYR A 405 -6.01 -7.19 12.25
CA TYR A 405 -5.36 -5.91 12.56
C TYR A 405 -5.60 -4.87 11.46
N VAL A 406 -5.40 -5.25 10.20
CA VAL A 406 -5.64 -4.36 9.05
C VAL A 406 -7.10 -3.91 9.03
N ALA A 407 -8.08 -4.81 9.18
CA ALA A 407 -9.50 -4.47 9.13
C ALA A 407 -9.91 -3.49 10.24
N LEU A 408 -9.55 -3.78 11.49
CA LEU A 408 -9.88 -2.94 12.63
C LEU A 408 -9.18 -1.58 12.57
N SER A 409 -7.90 -1.55 12.16
CA SER A 409 -7.11 -0.32 12.08
C SER A 409 -7.57 0.65 10.97
N ARG A 410 -8.54 0.27 10.15
CA ARG A 410 -9.14 1.18 9.16
C ARG A 410 -9.99 2.25 9.81
N CYS A 411 -10.61 1.94 10.94
CA CYS A 411 -11.50 2.86 11.63
C CYS A 411 -10.74 3.82 12.56
N ARG A 412 -11.29 5.02 12.71
CA ARG A 412 -10.70 6.06 13.59
C ARG A 412 -10.97 5.79 15.07
N SER A 413 -12.09 5.13 15.40
CA SER A 413 -12.54 4.90 16.77
C SER A 413 -13.24 3.56 16.95
N MET A 414 -13.28 3.07 18.18
CA MET A 414 -14.04 1.86 18.52
C MET A 414 -15.53 1.99 18.22
N ARG A 415 -16.11 3.17 18.40
CA ARG A 415 -17.53 3.42 18.20
C ARG A 415 -17.96 3.29 16.74
N GLY A 416 -17.03 3.52 15.81
CA GLY A 416 -17.28 3.40 14.37
C GLY A 416 -17.18 1.96 13.85
N ILE A 417 -16.92 0.97 14.68
CA ILE A 417 -16.82 -0.43 14.26
C ILE A 417 -18.06 -1.20 14.69
N GLN A 418 -18.67 -1.93 13.74
CA GLN A 418 -19.68 -2.95 14.02
C GLN A 418 -19.24 -4.30 13.47
N LEU A 419 -19.35 -5.34 14.26
CA LEU A 419 -19.11 -6.71 13.80
C LEU A 419 -20.39 -7.33 13.27
N ILE A 420 -20.31 -7.98 12.10
CA ILE A 420 -21.38 -8.83 11.55
C ILE A 420 -21.32 -10.21 12.20
N SER A 421 -20.11 -10.69 12.49
CA SER A 421 -19.85 -11.96 13.18
C SER A 421 -18.76 -11.79 14.22
N ASN A 422 -18.87 -12.52 15.35
CA ASN A 422 -17.91 -12.41 16.45
C ASN A 422 -16.50 -12.82 16.05
N MET A 423 -15.52 -12.09 16.57
CA MET A 423 -14.11 -12.46 16.52
C MET A 423 -13.82 -13.60 17.50
N SER A 424 -12.85 -14.40 17.17
CA SER A 424 -12.25 -15.37 18.07
C SER A 424 -10.75 -15.09 18.24
N ILE A 425 -10.16 -15.62 19.29
CA ILE A 425 -8.71 -15.51 19.47
C ILE A 425 -7.91 -16.11 18.30
N ARG A 426 -8.51 -17.06 17.57
CA ARG A 426 -7.92 -17.70 16.40
C ARG A 426 -7.82 -16.78 15.18
N ASP A 427 -8.57 -15.68 15.18
CA ASP A 427 -8.54 -14.67 14.13
C ASP A 427 -7.38 -13.70 14.31
N VAL A 428 -6.82 -13.64 15.52
CA VAL A 428 -5.59 -12.90 15.82
C VAL A 428 -4.40 -13.74 15.38
N LYS A 429 -4.07 -13.61 14.11
CA LYS A 429 -2.93 -14.32 13.52
C LYS A 429 -1.74 -13.39 13.43
N VAL A 430 -0.72 -13.74 14.18
CA VAL A 430 0.60 -13.09 14.15
C VAL A 430 1.65 -14.12 13.76
N ASP A 431 2.78 -13.66 13.28
CA ASP A 431 3.91 -14.52 12.96
C ASP A 431 5.06 -14.15 13.91
N ASP A 432 5.47 -15.10 14.75
CA ASP A 432 6.54 -14.93 15.74
C ASP A 432 7.84 -14.43 15.12
N LYS A 433 8.07 -14.73 13.82
CA LYS A 433 9.24 -14.27 13.08
C LYS A 433 9.25 -12.76 12.91
N ILE A 434 8.07 -12.13 12.81
CA ILE A 434 7.96 -10.67 12.77
C ILE A 434 8.31 -10.07 14.13
N TYR A 435 7.84 -10.70 15.21
CA TYR A 435 8.17 -10.26 16.56
C TYR A 435 9.69 -10.38 16.83
N GLU A 436 10.28 -11.51 16.50
CA GLU A 436 11.73 -11.74 16.61
C GLU A 436 12.53 -10.72 15.78
N PHE A 437 12.06 -10.41 14.56
CA PHE A 437 12.66 -9.41 13.70
C PHE A 437 12.64 -8.02 14.33
N TYR A 438 11.47 -7.53 14.77
CA TYR A 438 11.37 -6.23 15.44
C TYR A 438 12.22 -6.15 16.72
N LYS A 439 12.23 -7.23 17.51
CA LYS A 439 13.07 -7.31 18.72
C LYS A 439 14.55 -7.13 18.39
N LYS A 440 15.06 -7.87 17.40
CA LYS A 440 16.44 -7.72 16.94
C LYS A 440 16.74 -6.31 16.44
N MET A 441 15.83 -5.72 15.65
CA MET A 441 16.03 -4.38 15.10
C MET A 441 16.12 -3.31 16.19
N ARG A 442 15.34 -3.44 17.26
CA ARG A 442 15.39 -2.52 18.41
C ARG A 442 16.63 -2.73 19.28
N GLU A 443 17.02 -3.98 19.54
CA GLU A 443 18.17 -4.32 20.39
C GLU A 443 19.52 -3.99 19.72
N ASN A 444 19.63 -4.19 18.42
CA ASN A 444 20.90 -4.11 17.67
C ASN A 444 21.05 -2.82 16.86
N ASN A 445 20.23 -1.78 17.12
CA ASN A 445 20.20 -0.54 16.32
C ASN A 445 20.14 -0.81 14.79
N GLY A 446 19.45 -1.87 14.39
CA GLY A 446 19.21 -2.19 13.00
C GLY A 446 20.18 -3.21 12.37
N VAL A 447 20.95 -3.94 13.15
CA VAL A 447 21.71 -5.08 12.65
C VAL A 447 20.87 -6.35 12.73
N LEU A 448 20.67 -7.04 11.59
CA LEU A 448 19.89 -8.30 11.49
C LEU A 448 20.69 -9.50 12.01
#